data_04c418e450a0b7bbf64d08518e18cfce
#
_entry.id   04c418e450a0b7bbf64d08518e18cfce
#
_cell.length_a   1.000
_cell.length_b   1.000
_cell.length_c   1.000
_cell.angle_alpha   90.00
_cell.angle_beta   90.00
_cell.angle_gamma   90.00
#
_symmetry.space_group_name_H-M   'P 1'
#
loop_
_entity.id
_entity.type
_entity.pdbx_description
1 polymer ?
#
loop_
_entity_poly.entity_id
_entity_poly.type
_entity_poly.pdbx_seq_one_letter_code
_entity_poly.pdbx_strand_id
1 'polypeptide(L)'
;MFKKILIPTDGSALSAQAANKGVCFARETGAEVVALYVTQPFAATVGFDGMAAAYAITDEDYDKTAQEQAQKYLKAVLDRAETAGVKAKAKAVSNFNVADGLVQAAEEEGCDLIFIGSHGRSGLSRLLLGSVTIKVLSLAKTAVLVYRVKESS
;
A
#
# COMPACT_ATOMS: atom_id res chain seq x y z
N MET A 1 -22.43 3.72 -2.95
CA MET A 1 -22.25 2.62 -2.00
C MET A 1 -20.97 2.86 -1.19
N PHE A 2 -19.77 2.68 -1.73
CA PHE A 2 -18.53 3.02 -1.00
C PHE A 2 -18.28 4.52 -1.03
N LYS A 3 -17.86 5.06 0.12
CA LYS A 3 -17.63 6.50 0.31
C LYS A 3 -16.15 6.84 0.49
N LYS A 4 -15.37 5.92 1.05
CA LYS A 4 -13.95 6.13 1.30
C LYS A 4 -13.18 4.83 1.10
N ILE A 5 -12.24 4.86 0.17
CA ILE A 5 -11.50 3.68 -0.28
C ILE A 5 -10.03 3.82 0.12
N LEU A 6 -9.51 2.82 0.83
CA LEU A 6 -8.07 2.71 1.06
C LEU A 6 -7.42 2.04 -0.13
N ILE A 7 -6.37 2.66 -0.67
CA ILE A 7 -5.55 2.13 -1.76
C ILE A 7 -4.09 2.06 -1.29
N PRO A 8 -3.59 0.86 -0.97
CA PRO A 8 -2.19 0.69 -0.60
C PRO A 8 -1.28 0.70 -1.83
N THR A 9 -0.07 1.20 -1.66
CA THR A 9 1.00 1.13 -2.64
C THR A 9 2.29 0.68 -1.97
N ASP A 10 3.08 -0.13 -2.66
CA ASP A 10 4.45 -0.50 -2.27
C ASP A 10 5.51 0.05 -3.25
N GLY A 11 5.07 0.87 -4.19
CA GLY A 11 5.91 1.47 -5.22
C GLY A 11 6.22 0.55 -6.41
N SER A 12 5.77 -0.70 -6.40
CA SER A 12 5.96 -1.62 -7.54
C SER A 12 5.05 -1.26 -8.72
N ALA A 13 5.42 -1.73 -9.91
CA ALA A 13 4.59 -1.57 -11.10
C ALA A 13 3.23 -2.26 -10.95
N LEU A 14 3.17 -3.39 -10.25
CA LEU A 14 1.91 -4.11 -10.00
C LEU A 14 1.00 -3.33 -9.05
N SER A 15 1.53 -2.75 -7.99
CA SER A 15 0.74 -1.90 -7.10
C SER A 15 0.27 -0.62 -7.78
N ALA A 16 1.06 -0.06 -8.69
CA ALA A 16 0.65 1.08 -9.50
C ALA A 16 -0.53 0.75 -10.42
N GLN A 17 -0.55 -0.43 -11.04
CA GLN A 17 -1.71 -0.89 -11.80
C GLN A 17 -2.97 -0.98 -10.93
N ALA A 18 -2.86 -1.59 -9.76
CA ALA A 18 -3.97 -1.71 -8.81
C ALA A 18 -4.45 -0.33 -8.35
N ALA A 19 -3.51 0.58 -8.01
CA ALA A 19 -3.85 1.94 -7.59
C ALA A 19 -4.56 2.71 -8.69
N ASN A 20 -4.11 2.63 -9.94
CA ASN A 20 -4.78 3.26 -11.07
C ASN A 20 -6.22 2.76 -11.24
N LYS A 21 -6.46 1.47 -11.10
CA LYS A 21 -7.81 0.90 -11.16
C LYS A 21 -8.66 1.26 -9.96
N GLY A 22 -8.06 1.31 -8.77
CA GLY A 22 -8.73 1.77 -7.55
C GLY A 22 -9.19 3.22 -7.65
N VAL A 23 -8.37 4.10 -8.22
CA VAL A 23 -8.76 5.51 -8.48
C VAL A 23 -9.89 5.60 -9.50
N CYS A 24 -9.84 4.82 -10.58
CA CYS A 24 -10.96 4.76 -11.54
C CYS A 24 -12.25 4.29 -10.85
N PHE A 25 -12.17 3.26 -10.01
CA PHE A 25 -13.31 2.76 -9.26
C PHE A 25 -13.87 3.81 -8.29
N ALA A 26 -12.99 4.54 -7.59
CA ALA A 26 -13.38 5.65 -6.72
C ALA A 26 -14.11 6.74 -7.50
N ARG A 27 -13.63 7.11 -8.68
CA ARG A 27 -14.30 8.08 -9.55
C ARG A 27 -15.72 7.63 -9.93
N GLU A 28 -15.87 6.38 -10.33
CA GLU A 28 -17.17 5.85 -10.77
C GLU A 28 -18.18 5.72 -9.62
N THR A 29 -17.68 5.46 -8.41
CA THR A 29 -18.52 5.33 -7.20
C THR A 29 -18.72 6.64 -6.45
N GLY A 30 -18.00 7.70 -6.82
CA GLY A 30 -18.02 8.98 -6.11
C GLY A 30 -17.33 8.93 -4.75
N ALA A 31 -16.41 7.98 -4.55
CA ALA A 31 -15.70 7.80 -3.28
C ALA A 31 -14.44 8.66 -3.18
N GLU A 32 -14.04 8.99 -1.95
CA GLU A 32 -12.74 9.56 -1.63
C GLU A 32 -11.67 8.45 -1.54
N VAL A 33 -10.41 8.81 -1.76
CA VAL A 33 -9.27 7.87 -1.69
C VAL A 33 -8.35 8.23 -0.52
N VAL A 34 -7.94 7.22 0.22
CA VAL A 34 -6.80 7.26 1.13
C VAL A 34 -5.69 6.42 0.53
N ALA A 35 -4.66 7.06 0.00
CA ALA A 35 -3.46 6.39 -0.47
C ALA A 35 -2.59 6.04 0.73
N LEU A 36 -2.20 4.78 0.86
CA LEU A 36 -1.45 4.28 2.02
C LEU A 36 -0.11 3.69 1.60
N TYR A 37 0.94 4.06 2.33
CA TYR A 37 2.22 3.39 2.32
C TYR A 37 2.57 2.92 3.72
N VAL A 38 2.91 1.63 3.87
CA VAL A 38 3.34 1.05 5.15
C VAL A 38 4.83 0.82 5.10
N THR A 39 5.57 1.53 5.96
CA THR A 39 7.00 1.30 6.18
C THR A 39 7.20 0.27 7.28
N GLN A 40 8.23 -0.57 7.13
CA GLN A 40 8.65 -1.45 8.21
C GLN A 40 9.74 -0.74 9.03
N PRO A 41 9.72 -0.82 10.38
CA PRO A 41 10.78 -0.25 11.20
C PRO A 41 12.15 -0.84 10.84
N PHE A 42 13.20 -0.07 11.04
CA PHE A 42 14.59 -0.51 10.78
C PHE A 42 14.90 -1.86 11.42
N ALA A 43 14.49 -2.05 12.67
CA ALA A 43 14.68 -3.32 13.39
C ALA A 43 14.04 -4.53 12.70
N ALA A 44 12.99 -4.33 11.91
CA ALA A 44 12.33 -5.41 11.16
C ALA A 44 13.06 -5.76 9.87
N THR A 45 13.80 -4.80 9.29
CA THR A 45 14.50 -4.97 8.01
C THR A 45 15.92 -5.50 8.19
N VAL A 46 16.52 -5.23 9.34
CA VAL A 46 17.91 -5.62 9.64
C VAL A 46 18.05 -7.13 9.89
N GLY A 47 16.97 -7.80 10.22
CA GLY A 47 16.97 -9.23 10.47
C GLY A 47 18.00 -9.67 11.53
N PHE A 48 18.07 -10.96 11.80
CA PHE A 48 19.02 -11.55 12.74
C PHE A 48 20.51 -11.52 12.26
N ASP A 49 20.78 -11.11 11.03
CA ASP A 49 22.07 -11.30 10.39
C ASP A 49 23.09 -10.19 10.64
N GLY A 50 22.73 -9.14 11.37
CA GLY A 50 23.65 -8.05 11.70
C GLY A 50 24.23 -7.31 10.49
N MET A 51 23.68 -7.51 9.29
CA MET A 51 24.18 -6.93 8.04
C MET A 51 24.10 -5.41 8.02
N ALA A 52 23.18 -4.79 8.77
CA ALA A 52 23.09 -3.34 8.86
C ALA A 52 24.32 -2.71 9.53
N ALA A 53 24.93 -3.39 10.49
CA ALA A 53 26.18 -2.95 11.10
C ALA A 53 27.34 -2.92 10.09
N ALA A 54 27.29 -3.77 9.05
CA ALA A 54 28.30 -3.82 8.00
C ALA A 54 28.19 -2.65 7.00
N TYR A 55 27.02 -2.03 6.87
CA TYR A 55 26.76 -0.92 5.94
C TYR A 55 26.74 0.46 6.60
N ALA A 56 26.97 0.56 7.90
CA ALA A 56 26.99 1.82 8.67
C ALA A 56 25.74 2.70 8.44
N ILE A 57 24.58 2.09 8.18
CA ILE A 57 23.31 2.79 8.03
C ILE A 57 22.79 3.10 9.43
N THR A 58 22.52 4.37 9.72
CA THR A 58 21.89 4.78 10.98
C THR A 58 20.36 4.64 10.91
N ASP A 59 19.70 4.52 12.07
CA ASP A 59 18.25 4.56 12.14
C ASP A 59 17.68 5.83 11.50
N GLU A 60 18.36 6.97 11.71
CA GLU A 60 17.93 8.26 11.14
C GLU A 60 18.03 8.28 9.62
N ASP A 61 19.11 7.75 9.04
CA ASP A 61 19.28 7.66 7.58
C ASP A 61 18.25 6.72 6.96
N TYR A 62 17.96 5.61 7.64
CA TYR A 62 16.92 4.67 7.22
C TYR A 62 15.55 5.34 7.21
N ASP A 63 15.18 6.00 8.31
CA ASP A 63 13.89 6.67 8.45
C ASP A 63 13.71 7.77 7.41
N LYS A 64 14.76 8.56 7.15
CA LYS A 64 14.76 9.59 6.13
C LYS A 64 14.51 9.00 4.74
N THR A 65 15.25 7.96 4.39
CA THR A 65 15.08 7.26 3.10
C THR A 65 13.69 6.65 2.97
N ALA A 66 13.17 6.03 4.03
CA ALA A 66 11.83 5.47 4.05
C ALA A 66 10.75 6.54 3.87
N GLN A 67 10.90 7.71 4.50
CA GLN A 67 9.99 8.84 4.32
C GLN A 67 10.02 9.40 2.90
N GLU A 68 11.19 9.56 2.30
CA GLU A 68 11.35 10.02 0.93
C GLU A 68 10.68 9.05 -0.06
N GLN A 69 10.87 7.75 0.13
CA GLN A 69 10.21 6.73 -0.68
C GLN A 69 8.68 6.76 -0.51
N ALA A 70 8.21 6.87 0.73
CA ALA A 70 6.79 6.98 1.02
C ALA A 70 6.16 8.18 0.30
N GLN A 71 6.79 9.34 0.38
CA GLN A 71 6.32 10.55 -0.31
C GLN A 71 6.27 10.37 -1.83
N LYS A 72 7.29 9.76 -2.41
CA LYS A 72 7.37 9.50 -3.85
C LYS A 72 6.23 8.59 -4.31
N TYR A 73 6.00 7.48 -3.62
CA TYR A 73 5.00 6.50 -4.03
C TYR A 73 3.58 6.99 -3.77
N LEU A 74 3.36 7.66 -2.66
CA LEU A 74 2.07 8.27 -2.33
C LEU A 74 1.74 9.41 -3.30
N LYS A 75 2.71 10.24 -3.65
CA LYS A 75 2.53 11.31 -4.64
C LYS A 75 2.03 10.77 -5.98
N ALA A 76 2.57 9.65 -6.45
CA ALA A 76 2.12 9.05 -7.70
C ALA A 76 0.63 8.68 -7.67
N VAL A 77 0.13 8.18 -6.55
CA VAL A 77 -1.31 7.86 -6.39
C VAL A 77 -2.13 9.15 -6.30
N LEU A 78 -1.66 10.16 -5.57
CA LEU A 78 -2.35 11.45 -5.45
C LEU A 78 -2.44 12.17 -6.80
N ASP A 79 -1.37 12.21 -7.57
CA ASP A 79 -1.35 12.82 -8.90
C ASP A 79 -2.36 12.11 -9.83
N ARG A 80 -2.47 10.82 -9.72
CA ARG A 80 -3.45 10.03 -10.47
C ARG A 80 -4.89 10.35 -10.06
N ALA A 81 -5.13 10.48 -8.77
CA ALA A 81 -6.43 10.85 -8.23
C ALA A 81 -6.83 12.28 -8.67
N GLU A 82 -5.90 13.22 -8.61
CA GLU A 82 -6.11 14.60 -9.07
C GLU A 82 -6.49 14.64 -10.55
N THR A 83 -5.72 13.95 -11.40
CA THR A 83 -6.02 13.84 -12.83
C THR A 83 -7.41 13.25 -13.10
N ALA A 84 -7.85 12.32 -12.26
CA ALA A 84 -9.16 11.68 -12.36
C ALA A 84 -10.30 12.50 -11.72
N GLY A 85 -9.99 13.62 -11.06
CA GLY A 85 -10.98 14.45 -10.33
C GLY A 85 -11.48 13.78 -9.05
N VAL A 86 -10.66 12.91 -8.44
CA VAL A 86 -11.00 12.19 -7.21
C VAL A 86 -10.33 12.86 -6.01
N LYS A 87 -11.10 13.15 -4.98
CA LYS A 87 -10.55 13.67 -3.72
C LYS A 87 -9.71 12.58 -3.04
N ALA A 88 -8.46 12.89 -2.76
CA ALA A 88 -7.52 11.93 -2.17
C ALA A 88 -6.64 12.58 -1.12
N LYS A 89 -6.24 11.77 -0.15
CA LYS A 89 -5.19 12.11 0.81
C LYS A 89 -4.20 10.97 0.94
N ALA A 90 -2.97 11.30 1.35
CA ALA A 90 -1.92 10.34 1.61
C ALA A 90 -1.79 10.05 3.10
N LYS A 91 -1.47 8.80 3.43
CA LYS A 91 -1.10 8.38 4.78
C LYS A 91 0.09 7.44 4.70
N ALA A 92 1.12 7.71 5.50
CA ALA A 92 2.23 6.81 5.73
C ALA A 92 2.17 6.31 7.17
N VAL A 93 2.31 5.02 7.37
CA VAL A 93 2.35 4.40 8.69
C VAL A 93 3.56 3.48 8.80
N SER A 94 4.04 3.27 10.01
CA SER A 94 5.10 2.29 10.29
C SER A 94 4.50 1.11 11.07
N ASN A 95 4.75 -0.09 10.60
CA ASN A 95 4.31 -1.31 11.27
C ASN A 95 5.26 -2.47 10.94
N PHE A 96 5.53 -3.34 11.90
CA PHE A 96 6.33 -4.55 11.68
C PHE A 96 5.70 -5.49 10.66
N ASN A 97 4.37 -5.51 10.58
CA ASN A 97 3.60 -6.29 9.62
C ASN A 97 2.80 -5.36 8.71
N VAL A 98 3.06 -5.42 7.41
CA VAL A 98 2.42 -4.55 6.42
C VAL A 98 0.90 -4.72 6.42
N ALA A 99 0.40 -5.96 6.47
CA ALA A 99 -1.04 -6.23 6.46
C ALA A 99 -1.75 -5.67 7.70
N ASP A 100 -1.14 -5.80 8.88
CA ASP A 100 -1.69 -5.21 10.12
C ASP A 100 -1.75 -3.69 10.03
N GLY A 101 -0.68 -3.05 9.57
CA GLY A 101 -0.63 -1.60 9.37
C GLY A 101 -1.69 -1.11 8.39
N LEU A 102 -1.94 -1.87 7.34
CA LEU A 102 -2.94 -1.57 6.32
C LEU A 102 -4.37 -1.66 6.88
N VAL A 103 -4.68 -2.75 7.56
CA VAL A 103 -6.02 -2.96 8.16
C VAL A 103 -6.29 -1.93 9.24
N GLN A 104 -5.32 -1.66 10.11
CA GLN A 104 -5.44 -0.64 11.14
C GLN A 104 -5.66 0.75 10.54
N ALA A 105 -4.91 1.11 9.51
CA ALA A 105 -5.07 2.41 8.84
C ALA A 105 -6.46 2.54 8.19
N ALA A 106 -7.00 1.46 7.63
CA ALA A 106 -8.35 1.48 7.07
C ALA A 106 -9.42 1.75 8.14
N GLU A 107 -9.29 1.14 9.29
CA GLU A 107 -10.20 1.36 10.44
C GLU A 107 -10.08 2.79 10.98
N GLU A 108 -8.86 3.27 11.23
CA GLU A 108 -8.60 4.62 11.75
C GLU A 108 -9.12 5.72 10.82
N GLU A 109 -8.97 5.52 9.51
CA GLU A 109 -9.42 6.47 8.50
C GLU A 109 -10.91 6.38 8.20
N GLY A 110 -11.60 5.39 8.74
CA GLY A 110 -13.01 5.14 8.47
C GLY A 110 -13.27 4.74 7.01
N CYS A 111 -12.36 3.98 6.42
CA CYS A 111 -12.53 3.46 5.08
C CYS A 111 -13.57 2.33 5.09
N ASP A 112 -14.45 2.31 4.10
CA ASP A 112 -15.47 1.28 3.93
C ASP A 112 -15.14 0.25 2.84
N LEU A 113 -14.00 0.47 2.14
CA LEU A 113 -13.43 -0.48 1.20
C LEU A 113 -11.90 -0.40 1.22
N ILE A 114 -11.26 -1.55 1.16
CA ILE A 114 -9.83 -1.69 0.84
C ILE A 114 -9.76 -2.20 -0.60
N PHE A 115 -9.13 -1.44 -1.49
CA PHE A 115 -8.89 -1.84 -2.88
C PHE A 115 -7.42 -2.20 -3.04
N ILE A 116 -7.13 -3.49 -3.15
CA ILE A 116 -5.75 -4.01 -3.14
C ILE A 116 -5.45 -4.84 -4.38
N GLY A 117 -4.21 -4.78 -4.86
CA GLY A 117 -3.73 -5.67 -5.91
C GLY A 117 -3.58 -7.11 -5.45
N SER A 118 -3.71 -8.06 -6.36
CA SER A 118 -3.49 -9.48 -6.05
C SER A 118 -2.05 -9.80 -5.67
N HIS A 119 -1.08 -8.99 -6.14
CA HIS A 119 0.35 -9.12 -5.86
C HIS A 119 1.00 -7.75 -5.71
N GLY A 120 2.08 -7.71 -4.90
CA GLY A 120 2.98 -6.57 -4.79
C GLY A 120 4.36 -6.91 -5.36
N ARG A 121 5.42 -6.47 -4.67
CA ARG A 121 6.83 -6.62 -5.09
C ARG A 121 7.26 -8.06 -5.37
N SER A 122 6.72 -9.03 -4.66
CA SER A 122 7.18 -10.41 -4.76
C SER A 122 6.62 -11.18 -5.95
N GLY A 123 5.68 -10.65 -6.72
CA GLY A 123 5.18 -11.09 -8.04
C GLY A 123 5.13 -12.60 -8.33
N LEU A 124 5.14 -13.45 -7.31
CA LEU A 124 5.27 -14.88 -7.44
C LEU A 124 3.96 -15.53 -7.88
N SER A 125 4.01 -16.17 -9.03
CA SER A 125 2.98 -17.09 -9.54
C SER A 125 1.59 -16.48 -9.86
N ARG A 126 1.16 -16.66 -11.07
CA ARG A 126 -0.15 -16.20 -11.61
C ARG A 126 -1.38 -16.80 -10.90
N LEU A 127 -1.19 -17.83 -10.10
CA LEU A 127 -2.29 -18.61 -9.50
C LEU A 127 -2.52 -18.28 -8.03
N LEU A 128 -1.55 -17.72 -7.33
CA LEU A 128 -1.63 -17.44 -5.89
C LEU A 128 -1.76 -15.95 -5.63
N LEU A 129 -2.46 -15.59 -4.57
CA LEU A 129 -2.49 -14.24 -4.04
C LEU A 129 -1.19 -13.95 -3.29
N GLY A 130 -0.75 -12.69 -3.30
CA GLY A 130 0.39 -12.23 -2.51
C GLY A 130 0.15 -12.39 -1.01
N SER A 131 1.23 -12.55 -0.24
CA SER A 131 1.16 -12.79 1.21
C SER A 131 0.44 -11.67 1.96
N VAL A 132 0.68 -10.42 1.59
CA VAL A 132 -0.02 -9.27 2.19
C VAL A 132 -1.51 -9.32 1.88
N THR A 133 -1.88 -9.60 0.63
CA THR A 133 -3.28 -9.70 0.21
C THR A 133 -4.04 -10.79 0.98
N ILE A 134 -3.43 -11.97 1.14
CA ILE A 134 -4.02 -13.07 1.92
C ILE A 134 -4.24 -12.66 3.38
N LYS A 135 -3.26 -12.03 4.00
CA LYS A 135 -3.38 -11.57 5.39
C LYS A 135 -4.44 -10.48 5.54
N VAL A 136 -4.50 -9.54 4.62
CA VAL A 136 -5.55 -8.50 4.62
C VAL A 136 -6.93 -9.12 4.55
N LEU A 137 -7.15 -10.09 3.66
CA LEU A 137 -8.42 -10.81 3.56
C LEU A 137 -8.79 -11.53 4.85
N SER A 138 -7.80 -12.04 5.60
CA SER A 138 -8.03 -12.75 6.86
C SER A 138 -8.31 -11.81 8.04
N LEU A 139 -7.74 -10.61 8.03
CA LEU A 139 -7.75 -9.69 9.17
C LEU A 139 -8.79 -8.58 9.04
N ALA A 140 -9.10 -8.15 7.82
CA ALA A 140 -9.96 -7.00 7.58
C ALA A 140 -11.41 -7.27 7.98
N LYS A 141 -11.98 -6.33 8.72
CA LYS A 141 -13.44 -6.22 8.96
C LYS A 141 -14.11 -5.37 7.88
N THR A 142 -13.33 -4.55 7.22
CA THR A 142 -13.73 -3.71 6.08
C THR A 142 -13.85 -4.57 4.84
N ALA A 143 -14.76 -4.24 3.93
CA ALA A 143 -14.85 -4.91 2.63
C ALA A 143 -13.51 -4.82 1.88
N VAL A 144 -13.12 -5.88 1.20
CA VAL A 144 -11.87 -5.95 0.44
C VAL A 144 -12.19 -6.32 -1.01
N LEU A 145 -11.73 -5.48 -1.93
CA LEU A 145 -11.75 -5.76 -3.35
C LEU A 145 -10.32 -6.07 -3.80
N VAL A 146 -10.11 -7.28 -4.29
CA VAL A 146 -8.82 -7.70 -4.83
C VAL A 146 -8.82 -7.54 -6.35
N TYR A 147 -7.97 -6.64 -6.84
CA TYR A 147 -7.77 -6.46 -8.27
C TYR A 147 -6.67 -7.39 -8.78
N ARG A 148 -7.02 -8.25 -9.74
CA ARG A 148 -6.02 -9.09 -10.40
C ARG A 148 -5.11 -8.24 -11.29
N VAL A 149 -3.90 -8.04 -10.82
CA VAL A 149 -2.87 -7.39 -11.63
C VAL A 149 -2.36 -8.35 -12.72
N LYS A 150 -2.04 -7.79 -13.87
CA LYS A 150 -1.49 -8.55 -14.99
C LYS A 150 -0.02 -8.19 -15.14
N GLU A 151 0.84 -9.20 -15.09
CA GLU A 151 2.22 -9.01 -15.51
C GLU A 151 2.26 -8.66 -17.00
N SER A 152 3.07 -7.67 -17.33
CA SER A 152 3.39 -7.38 -18.73
C SER A 152 4.17 -8.57 -19.30
N SER A 153 3.62 -9.18 -20.31
CA SER A 153 4.31 -10.24 -21.06
C SER A 153 5.49 -9.68 -21.83
#